data_ad77aa52a019c6602a206e62904cc9dc
#
_entry.id   ad77aa52a019c6602a206e62904cc9dc
#
_cell.length_a   1.000
_cell.length_b   1.000
_cell.length_c   1.000
_cell.angle_alpha   90.00
_cell.angle_beta   90.00
_cell.angle_gamma   90.00
#
_symmetry.space_group_name_H-M   'P 1'
#
loop_
_entity.id
_entity.type
_entity.pdbx_description
1 polymer ?
#
loop_
_entity_poly.entity_id
_entity_poly.type
_entity_poly.pdbx_seq_one_letter_code
_entity_poly.pdbx_strand_id
1 'polypeptide(L)'
;ISTFKNKNTKYYIITISPYTFISFLFLFLFRKKVFVYLISSGYEEWKFILGSWSVWIYHIMFTIVTSNSIVIALHDRLYKKKNGHVIASSTLDENWLKNFKEVKLDKVRFLNVSRVNPEKGIYEFLEMFKKIKIDAEISIIGRTKSSTLQKKFQSIIGNNKNIIFPGYISNRQLLIDTYDNHNILIL
;
A
#
# COMPACT_ATOMS: atom_id res chain seq x y z
N ILE A 1 -31.53 -0.38 5.19
CA ILE A 1 -32.47 -0.12 6.30
C ILE A 1 -32.58 -1.34 7.23
N SER A 2 -32.57 -2.58 6.73
CA SER A 2 -32.68 -3.80 7.59
C SER A 2 -31.48 -3.97 8.55
N THR A 3 -30.28 -3.66 8.14
CA THR A 3 -29.06 -3.73 8.96
C THR A 3 -29.07 -2.76 10.14
N PHE A 4 -29.76 -1.63 10.03
CA PHE A 4 -29.88 -0.65 11.12
C PHE A 4 -30.76 -1.13 12.29
N LYS A 5 -31.69 -2.01 12.01
CA LYS A 5 -32.60 -2.59 13.07
C LYS A 5 -31.90 -3.67 13.89
N ASN A 6 -30.88 -4.32 13.34
CA ASN A 6 -30.18 -5.38 14.05
C ASN A 6 -29.15 -4.80 15.04
N LYS A 7 -29.33 -5.06 16.34
CA LYS A 7 -28.43 -4.60 17.41
C LYS A 7 -27.02 -5.24 17.34
N ASN A 8 -26.90 -6.41 16.72
CA ASN A 8 -25.64 -7.17 16.64
C ASN A 8 -24.80 -6.81 15.41
N THR A 9 -25.27 -5.90 14.56
CA THR A 9 -24.50 -5.48 13.38
C THR A 9 -23.28 -4.68 13.81
N LYS A 10 -22.10 -5.09 13.36
CA LYS A 10 -20.82 -4.40 13.54
C LYS A 10 -20.54 -3.56 12.30
N TYR A 11 -20.14 -2.32 12.51
CA TYR A 11 -19.80 -1.40 11.41
C TYR A 11 -18.29 -1.18 11.40
N TYR A 12 -17.69 -1.33 10.22
CA TYR A 12 -16.25 -1.14 10.01
C TYR A 12 -16.01 0.07 9.11
N ILE A 13 -15.13 0.94 9.54
CA ILE A 13 -14.62 2.07 8.77
C ILE A 13 -13.15 1.80 8.49
N ILE A 14 -12.77 1.80 7.21
CA ILE A 14 -11.38 1.64 6.78
C ILE A 14 -10.87 3.01 6.38
N THR A 15 -9.85 3.48 7.05
CA THR A 15 -9.27 4.81 6.93
C THR A 15 -10.27 5.96 7.22
N ILE A 16 -9.75 7.14 7.52
CA ILE A 16 -10.57 8.33 7.80
C ILE A 16 -10.48 9.26 6.60
N SER A 17 -11.63 9.49 5.98
CA SER A 17 -11.85 10.41 4.87
C SER A 17 -13.10 11.25 5.13
N PRO A 18 -13.40 12.30 4.38
CA PRO A 18 -14.64 13.06 4.56
C PRO A 18 -15.88 12.19 4.49
N TYR A 19 -15.92 11.24 3.55
CA TYR A 19 -17.06 10.34 3.36
C TYR A 19 -17.22 9.36 4.53
N THR A 20 -16.12 8.76 4.98
CA THR A 20 -16.15 7.83 6.11
C THR A 20 -16.41 8.56 7.42
N PHE A 21 -15.98 9.81 7.55
CA PHE A 21 -16.30 10.66 8.69
C PHE A 21 -17.78 10.99 8.79
N ILE A 22 -18.43 11.38 7.68
CA ILE A 22 -19.89 11.61 7.64
C ILE A 22 -20.63 10.31 7.99
N SER A 23 -20.22 9.19 7.43
CA SER A 23 -20.80 7.88 7.75
C SER A 23 -20.64 7.53 9.23
N PHE A 24 -19.46 7.86 9.81
CA PHE A 24 -19.23 7.68 11.24
C PHE A 24 -20.16 8.55 12.08
N LEU A 25 -20.32 9.83 11.78
CA LEU A 25 -21.20 10.73 12.52
C LEU A 25 -22.65 10.22 12.52
N PHE A 26 -23.09 9.72 11.37
CA PHE A 26 -24.41 9.09 11.26
C PHE A 26 -24.54 7.86 12.16
N LEU A 27 -23.57 6.95 12.13
CA LEU A 27 -23.56 5.77 12.98
C LEU A 27 -23.48 6.13 14.47
N PHE A 28 -22.68 7.14 14.79
CA PHE A 28 -22.52 7.64 16.15
C PHE A 28 -23.84 8.23 16.70
N LEU A 29 -24.53 9.04 15.90
CA LEU A 29 -25.85 9.60 16.26
C LEU A 29 -26.85 8.49 16.58
N PHE A 30 -26.84 7.39 15.85
CA PHE A 30 -27.67 6.21 16.10
C PHE A 30 -27.10 5.24 17.14
N ARG A 31 -26.09 5.67 17.91
CA ARG A 31 -25.43 4.88 18.96
C ARG A 31 -24.99 3.49 18.50
N LYS A 32 -24.51 3.39 17.25
CA LYS A 32 -23.98 2.14 16.71
C LYS A 32 -22.53 1.93 17.11
N LYS A 33 -22.16 0.67 17.36
CA LYS A 33 -20.78 0.30 17.67
C LYS A 33 -19.95 0.29 16.40
N VAL A 34 -18.95 1.17 16.32
CA VAL A 34 -18.09 1.34 15.16
C VAL A 34 -16.69 0.86 15.48
N PHE A 35 -16.11 0.12 14.55
CA PHE A 35 -14.70 -0.28 14.51
C PHE A 35 -14.01 0.52 13.42
N VAL A 36 -12.87 1.11 13.73
CA VAL A 36 -12.06 1.88 12.76
C VAL A 36 -10.74 1.17 12.53
N TYR A 37 -10.47 0.83 11.28
CA TYR A 37 -9.23 0.18 10.87
C TYR A 37 -8.29 1.21 10.24
N LEU A 38 -7.18 1.50 10.92
CA LEU A 38 -6.17 2.44 10.49
C LEU A 38 -5.04 1.71 9.77
N ILE A 39 -4.95 1.91 8.45
CA ILE A 39 -3.88 1.36 7.59
C ILE A 39 -2.72 2.34 7.50
N SER A 40 -3.03 3.64 7.45
CA SER A 40 -2.07 4.75 7.41
C SER A 40 -2.52 5.87 8.33
N SER A 41 -1.63 6.82 8.61
CA SER A 41 -1.97 8.00 9.43
C SER A 41 -2.87 8.99 8.70
N GLY A 42 -2.83 9.02 7.38
CA GLY A 42 -3.57 9.95 6.53
C GLY A 42 -3.06 11.40 6.54
N TYR A 43 -2.29 11.81 7.53
CA TYR A 43 -1.83 13.20 7.66
C TYR A 43 -0.97 13.68 6.48
N GLU A 44 0.01 12.86 6.07
CA GLU A 44 0.89 13.19 4.95
C GLU A 44 0.12 13.20 3.62
N GLU A 45 -0.81 12.27 3.45
CA GLU A 45 -1.65 12.19 2.26
C GLU A 45 -2.52 13.45 2.11
N TRP A 46 -3.18 13.89 3.20
CA TRP A 46 -3.98 15.11 3.20
C TRP A 46 -3.15 16.35 2.94
N LYS A 47 -1.99 16.47 3.57
CA LYS A 47 -1.04 17.55 3.35
C LYS A 47 -0.59 17.64 1.89
N PHE A 48 -0.29 16.49 1.29
CA PHE A 48 0.16 16.41 -0.10
C PHE A 48 -0.94 16.79 -1.10
N ILE A 49 -2.18 16.30 -0.88
CA ILE A 49 -3.29 16.50 -1.84
C ILE A 49 -3.92 17.89 -1.70
N LEU A 50 -4.14 18.35 -0.47
CA LEU A 50 -4.95 19.54 -0.16
C LEU A 50 -4.14 20.69 0.45
N GLY A 51 -2.87 20.48 0.77
CA GLY A 51 -2.01 21.47 1.41
C GLY A 51 -2.05 21.43 2.94
N SER A 52 -1.17 22.21 3.58
CA SER A 52 -0.92 22.15 5.03
C SER A 52 -2.14 22.49 5.89
N TRP A 53 -3.06 23.31 5.41
CA TRP A 53 -4.28 23.68 6.14
C TRP A 53 -5.22 22.48 6.37
N SER A 54 -5.21 21.52 5.48
CA SER A 54 -6.09 20.34 5.56
C SER A 54 -5.73 19.40 6.71
N VAL A 55 -4.48 19.46 7.17
CA VAL A 55 -3.98 18.65 8.29
C VAL A 55 -4.76 18.93 9.57
N TRP A 56 -5.14 20.18 9.81
CA TRP A 56 -5.94 20.56 10.97
C TRP A 56 -7.35 19.98 10.91
N ILE A 57 -8.01 20.05 9.75
CA ILE A 57 -9.34 19.45 9.56
C ILE A 57 -9.25 17.92 9.73
N TYR A 58 -8.24 17.30 9.12
CA TYR A 58 -8.02 15.88 9.27
C TYR A 58 -7.81 15.49 10.75
N HIS A 59 -7.05 16.29 11.50
CA HIS A 59 -6.81 16.04 12.92
C HIS A 59 -8.10 16.07 13.75
N ILE A 60 -9.00 16.98 13.47
CA ILE A 60 -10.32 17.02 14.12
C ILE A 60 -11.11 15.75 13.82
N MET A 61 -11.24 15.38 12.54
CA MET A 61 -11.94 14.16 12.13
C MET A 61 -11.33 12.92 12.78
N PHE A 62 -10.00 12.81 12.73
CA PHE A 62 -9.24 11.71 13.32
C PHE A 62 -9.51 11.60 14.82
N THR A 63 -9.45 12.72 15.55
CA THR A 63 -9.67 12.75 16.99
C THR A 63 -11.10 12.35 17.36
N ILE A 64 -12.10 12.89 16.68
CA ILE A 64 -13.51 12.57 16.93
C ILE A 64 -13.77 11.08 16.68
N VAL A 65 -13.34 10.56 15.52
CA VAL A 65 -13.56 9.16 15.14
C VAL A 65 -12.87 8.22 16.10
N THR A 66 -11.58 8.43 16.35
CA THR A 66 -10.78 7.50 17.17
C THR A 66 -11.14 7.53 18.66
N SER A 67 -11.64 8.65 19.17
CA SER A 67 -12.07 8.74 20.57
C SER A 67 -13.43 8.08 20.82
N ASN A 68 -14.24 7.89 19.79
CA ASN A 68 -15.62 7.38 19.90
C ASN A 68 -15.81 6.02 19.19
N SER A 69 -14.73 5.31 18.88
CA SER A 69 -14.78 4.00 18.23
C SER A 69 -13.76 3.05 18.84
N ILE A 70 -13.86 1.77 18.49
CA ILE A 70 -12.80 0.80 18.76
C ILE A 70 -11.82 0.87 17.60
N VAL A 71 -10.56 1.24 17.90
CA VAL A 71 -9.52 1.42 16.89
C VAL A 71 -8.72 0.14 16.73
N ILE A 72 -8.53 -0.26 15.48
CA ILE A 72 -7.64 -1.34 15.07
C ILE A 72 -6.57 -0.70 14.18
N ALA A 73 -5.31 -0.77 14.57
CA ALA A 73 -4.20 -0.17 13.85
C ALA A 73 -3.21 -1.23 13.37
N LEU A 74 -2.64 -1.05 12.17
CA LEU A 74 -1.60 -1.94 11.64
C LEU A 74 -0.27 -1.81 12.39
N HIS A 75 -0.01 -0.64 12.95
CA HIS A 75 1.21 -0.35 13.69
C HIS A 75 0.91 0.51 14.90
N ASP A 76 1.68 0.34 15.97
CA ASP A 76 1.63 1.14 17.19
C ASP A 76 1.87 2.63 16.93
N ARG A 77 2.65 2.99 15.88
CA ARG A 77 2.88 4.38 15.47
C ARG A 77 1.62 5.10 14.99
N LEU A 78 0.63 4.36 14.48
CA LEU A 78 -0.61 4.95 13.96
C LEU A 78 -1.55 5.35 15.09
N TYR A 79 -1.54 4.61 16.20
CA TYR A 79 -2.45 4.86 17.32
C TYR A 79 -1.93 4.23 18.62
N LYS A 80 -1.68 5.06 19.64
CA LYS A 80 -1.08 4.64 20.92
C LYS A 80 -2.02 4.68 22.13
N LYS A 81 -3.30 5.01 21.95
CA LYS A 81 -4.23 5.12 23.08
C LYS A 81 -4.75 3.74 23.52
N LYS A 82 -5.18 3.66 24.81
CA LYS A 82 -5.62 2.41 25.45
C LYS A 82 -6.83 1.69 24.80
N ASN A 83 -7.63 2.41 24.01
CA ASN A 83 -8.79 1.82 23.29
C ASN A 83 -8.43 1.29 21.90
N GLY A 84 -7.15 1.20 21.56
CA GLY A 84 -6.65 0.68 20.30
C GLY A 84 -6.09 -0.73 20.42
N HIS A 85 -6.33 -1.52 19.40
CA HIS A 85 -5.72 -2.84 19.21
C HIS A 85 -4.75 -2.76 18.04
N VAL A 86 -3.49 -3.13 18.26
CA VAL A 86 -2.50 -3.23 17.19
C VAL A 86 -2.52 -4.66 16.67
N ILE A 87 -2.73 -4.80 15.37
CA ILE A 87 -2.73 -6.10 14.70
C ILE A 87 -1.63 -6.07 13.65
N ALA A 88 -0.57 -6.82 13.88
CA ALA A 88 0.42 -7.07 12.84
C ALA A 88 -0.26 -7.88 11.72
N SER A 89 -0.49 -7.22 10.58
CA SER A 89 -1.05 -7.88 9.40
C SER A 89 0.08 -8.15 8.42
N SER A 90 0.35 -9.42 8.18
CA SER A 90 1.27 -9.84 7.12
C SER A 90 0.51 -10.70 6.12
N THR A 91 0.75 -10.45 4.84
CA THR A 91 0.32 -11.34 3.75
C THR A 91 1.34 -12.46 3.50
N LEU A 92 2.47 -12.40 4.20
CA LEU A 92 3.51 -13.42 4.12
C LEU A 92 3.14 -14.58 5.05
N ASP A 93 3.27 -15.79 4.55
CA ASP A 93 3.14 -17.03 5.30
C ASP A 93 4.42 -17.85 5.22
N GLU A 94 4.39 -19.05 5.78
CA GLU A 94 5.55 -19.96 5.81
C GLU A 94 6.10 -20.32 4.42
N ASN A 95 5.28 -20.25 3.38
CA ASN A 95 5.74 -20.54 2.01
C ASN A 95 6.79 -19.54 1.51
N TRP A 96 6.74 -18.31 2.01
CA TRP A 96 7.74 -17.26 1.69
C TRP A 96 9.09 -17.51 2.35
N LEU A 97 9.14 -18.36 3.38
CA LEU A 97 10.35 -18.66 4.14
C LEU A 97 11.00 -19.99 3.75
N LYS A 98 10.30 -20.82 2.96
CA LYS A 98 10.77 -22.16 2.59
C LYS A 98 12.10 -22.15 1.82
N ASN A 99 12.31 -21.15 1.00
CA ASN A 99 13.47 -21.03 0.13
C ASN A 99 14.49 -19.99 0.65
N PHE A 100 14.54 -19.83 1.97
CA PHE A 100 15.54 -18.93 2.55
C PHE A 100 16.95 -19.36 2.13
N LYS A 101 17.64 -18.44 1.45
CA LYS A 101 19.02 -18.65 0.98
C LYS A 101 19.83 -17.39 1.19
N GLU A 102 21.14 -17.58 1.32
CA GLU A 102 22.09 -16.46 1.37
C GLU A 102 22.08 -15.73 0.02
N VAL A 103 22.01 -14.41 0.08
CA VAL A 103 21.98 -13.57 -1.12
C VAL A 103 23.40 -13.52 -1.74
N LYS A 104 23.51 -13.93 -3.00
CA LYS A 104 24.74 -13.79 -3.79
C LYS A 104 24.58 -12.61 -4.75
N LEU A 105 25.58 -11.75 -4.82
CA LEU A 105 25.62 -10.56 -5.68
C LEU A 105 26.57 -10.72 -6.89
N ASP A 106 26.79 -11.94 -7.32
CA ASP A 106 27.53 -12.26 -8.54
C ASP A 106 26.91 -11.64 -9.80
N LYS A 107 25.58 -11.58 -9.86
CA LYS A 107 24.81 -10.81 -10.83
C LYS A 107 23.74 -10.01 -10.11
N VAL A 108 23.71 -8.69 -10.33
CA VAL A 108 22.76 -7.80 -9.69
C VAL A 108 21.40 -7.91 -10.38
N ARG A 109 20.39 -8.35 -9.63
CA ARG A 109 19.02 -8.50 -10.10
C ARG A 109 18.07 -7.72 -9.20
N PHE A 110 17.58 -6.61 -9.72
CA PHE A 110 16.60 -5.76 -9.03
C PHE A 110 15.18 -6.27 -9.26
N LEU A 111 14.36 -6.18 -8.24
CA LEU A 111 12.93 -6.45 -8.29
C LEU A 111 12.15 -5.23 -7.80
N ASN A 112 11.17 -4.79 -8.57
CA ASN A 112 10.14 -3.87 -8.11
C ASN A 112 8.76 -4.52 -8.24
N VAL A 113 8.01 -4.60 -7.14
CA VAL A 113 6.65 -5.13 -7.12
C VAL A 113 5.72 -4.02 -6.66
N SER A 114 5.13 -3.30 -7.60
CA SER A 114 4.26 -2.17 -7.29
C SER A 114 3.28 -1.88 -8.44
N ARG A 115 2.30 -1.00 -8.17
CA ARG A 115 1.53 -0.39 -9.27
C ARG A 115 2.47 0.48 -10.10
N VAL A 116 2.47 0.27 -11.42
CA VAL A 116 3.31 1.05 -12.34
C VAL A 116 2.63 2.39 -12.64
N ASN A 117 2.82 3.32 -11.73
CA ASN A 117 2.26 4.66 -11.77
C ASN A 117 3.35 5.70 -11.46
N PRO A 118 3.21 6.94 -11.95
CA PRO A 118 4.19 8.00 -11.71
C PRO A 118 4.48 8.23 -10.23
N GLU A 119 3.45 8.17 -9.38
CA GLU A 119 3.59 8.37 -7.93
C GLU A 119 4.47 7.34 -7.20
N LYS A 120 4.86 6.27 -7.90
CA LYS A 120 5.75 5.23 -7.36
C LYS A 120 7.22 5.41 -7.72
N GLY A 121 7.57 6.49 -8.44
CA GLY A 121 8.95 6.79 -8.80
C GLY A 121 9.58 5.80 -9.79
N ILE A 122 8.81 4.87 -10.38
CA ILE A 122 9.35 3.81 -11.23
C ILE A 122 9.92 4.35 -12.55
N TYR A 123 9.35 5.45 -13.06
CA TYR A 123 9.83 6.08 -14.29
C TYR A 123 11.20 6.71 -14.08
N GLU A 124 11.36 7.45 -13.01
CA GLU A 124 12.61 8.10 -12.60
C GLU A 124 13.68 7.04 -12.33
N PHE A 125 13.30 5.97 -11.66
CA PHE A 125 14.19 4.85 -11.40
C PHE A 125 14.69 4.22 -12.71
N LEU A 126 13.82 3.96 -13.69
CA LEU A 126 14.22 3.38 -14.98
C LEU A 126 15.17 4.30 -15.77
N GLU A 127 14.95 5.61 -15.74
CA GLU A 127 15.84 6.57 -16.37
C GLU A 127 17.24 6.59 -15.70
N MET A 128 17.26 6.38 -14.39
CA MET A 128 18.54 6.21 -13.66
C MET A 128 19.18 4.85 -13.98
N PHE A 129 18.39 3.77 -14.00
CA PHE A 129 18.87 2.41 -14.29
C PHE A 129 19.55 2.32 -15.64
N LYS A 130 19.05 2.99 -16.68
CA LYS A 130 19.66 3.04 -18.00
C LYS A 130 21.06 3.69 -18.01
N LYS A 131 21.37 4.53 -17.01
CA LYS A 131 22.67 5.21 -16.88
C LYS A 131 23.68 4.40 -16.08
N ILE A 132 23.23 3.35 -15.39
CA ILE A 132 24.11 2.49 -14.58
C ILE A 132 25.00 1.66 -15.52
N LYS A 133 26.30 1.67 -15.27
CA LYS A 133 27.31 0.92 -16.04
C LYS A 133 27.71 -0.39 -15.38
N ILE A 134 26.76 -1.07 -14.74
CA ILE A 134 26.98 -2.40 -14.15
C ILE A 134 26.17 -3.44 -14.89
N ASP A 135 26.63 -4.68 -14.88
CA ASP A 135 25.82 -5.81 -15.39
C ASP A 135 24.70 -6.11 -14.40
N ALA A 136 23.55 -5.52 -14.66
CA ALA A 136 22.38 -5.63 -13.81
C ALA A 136 21.10 -5.83 -14.64
N GLU A 137 20.17 -6.55 -14.07
CA GLU A 137 18.82 -6.74 -14.62
C GLU A 137 17.78 -6.15 -13.64
N ILE A 138 16.64 -5.71 -14.16
CA ILE A 138 15.49 -5.32 -13.35
C ILE A 138 14.22 -5.99 -13.84
N SER A 139 13.49 -6.59 -12.93
CA SER A 139 12.12 -7.05 -13.15
C SER A 139 11.12 -6.13 -12.46
N ILE A 140 10.11 -5.69 -13.21
CA ILE A 140 9.06 -4.82 -12.71
C ILE A 140 7.74 -5.57 -12.81
N ILE A 141 7.15 -5.86 -11.63
CA ILE A 141 5.91 -6.62 -11.53
C ILE A 141 4.78 -5.67 -11.11
N GLY A 142 3.74 -5.59 -11.93
CA GLY A 142 2.59 -4.76 -11.58
C GLY A 142 1.70 -4.41 -12.73
N ARG A 143 0.66 -3.61 -12.41
CA ARG A 143 -0.29 -3.09 -13.41
C ARG A 143 -0.14 -1.59 -13.56
N THR A 144 -0.37 -1.12 -14.78
CA THR A 144 -0.61 0.29 -15.07
C THR A 144 -2.09 0.64 -14.87
N LYS A 145 -2.39 1.88 -14.49
CA LYS A 145 -3.79 2.35 -14.35
C LYS A 145 -4.51 2.49 -15.70
N SER A 146 -3.78 2.73 -16.77
CA SER A 146 -4.37 2.98 -18.09
C SER A 146 -3.47 2.48 -19.22
N SER A 147 -4.07 2.28 -20.39
CA SER A 147 -3.34 1.94 -21.63
C SER A 147 -2.35 3.03 -22.06
N THR A 148 -2.64 4.29 -21.78
CA THR A 148 -1.74 5.42 -22.06
C THR A 148 -0.48 5.33 -21.22
N LEU A 149 -0.61 5.07 -19.90
CA LEU A 149 0.53 4.87 -19.02
C LEU A 149 1.33 3.63 -19.41
N GLN A 150 0.66 2.57 -19.85
CA GLN A 150 1.33 1.37 -20.34
C GLN A 150 2.18 1.64 -21.57
N LYS A 151 1.64 2.37 -22.55
CA LYS A 151 2.40 2.78 -23.75
C LYS A 151 3.60 3.64 -23.38
N LYS A 152 3.41 4.64 -22.51
CA LYS A 152 4.51 5.48 -22.02
C LYS A 152 5.58 4.64 -21.32
N PHE A 153 5.17 3.70 -20.48
CA PHE A 153 6.09 2.81 -19.78
C PHE A 153 6.89 1.94 -20.73
N GLN A 154 6.23 1.33 -21.71
CA GLN A 154 6.87 0.54 -22.77
C GLN A 154 7.84 1.38 -23.61
N SER A 155 7.50 2.63 -23.93
CA SER A 155 8.44 3.51 -24.66
C SER A 155 9.69 3.85 -23.84
N ILE A 156 9.56 3.94 -22.51
CA ILE A 156 10.72 4.13 -21.63
C ILE A 156 11.57 2.86 -21.60
N ILE A 157 10.99 1.68 -21.48
CA ILE A 157 11.76 0.42 -21.53
C ILE A 157 12.52 0.31 -22.86
N GLY A 158 11.84 0.62 -23.97
CA GLY A 158 12.41 0.49 -25.30
C GLY A 158 12.87 -0.93 -25.61
N ASN A 159 14.05 -1.07 -26.20
CA ASN A 159 14.65 -2.36 -26.54
C ASN A 159 15.68 -2.84 -25.49
N ASN A 160 15.67 -2.27 -24.29
CA ASN A 160 16.64 -2.66 -23.26
C ASN A 160 16.31 -4.06 -22.71
N LYS A 161 17.12 -5.04 -23.06
CA LYS A 161 16.95 -6.45 -22.67
C LYS A 161 17.11 -6.70 -21.16
N ASN A 162 17.73 -5.78 -20.46
CA ASN A 162 17.95 -5.87 -19.01
C ASN A 162 16.75 -5.37 -18.19
N ILE A 163 15.69 -4.87 -18.87
CA ILE A 163 14.45 -4.43 -18.22
C ILE A 163 13.33 -5.39 -18.58
N ILE A 164 12.85 -6.16 -17.62
CA ILE A 164 11.85 -7.20 -17.79
C ILE A 164 10.53 -6.71 -17.18
N PHE A 165 9.46 -6.70 -17.97
CA PHE A 165 8.12 -6.30 -17.53
C PHE A 165 7.09 -7.37 -17.92
N PRO A 166 6.89 -8.41 -17.10
CA PRO A 166 5.91 -9.45 -17.35
C PRO A 166 4.46 -9.01 -17.03
N GLY A 167 4.30 -7.80 -16.45
CA GLY A 167 3.00 -7.31 -16.01
C GLY A 167 2.65 -7.79 -14.61
N TYR A 168 1.36 -8.04 -14.36
CA TYR A 168 0.88 -8.47 -13.05
C TYR A 168 0.93 -10.00 -12.91
N ILE A 169 1.54 -10.48 -11.86
CA ILE A 169 1.59 -11.90 -11.50
C ILE A 169 0.48 -12.18 -10.47
N SER A 170 -0.53 -12.96 -10.86
CA SER A 170 -1.62 -13.40 -9.97
C SER A 170 -1.31 -14.72 -9.27
N ASN A 171 -0.48 -15.55 -9.87
CA ASN A 171 -0.06 -16.80 -9.28
C ASN A 171 0.91 -16.55 -8.14
N ARG A 172 0.52 -16.98 -6.93
CA ARG A 172 1.30 -16.73 -5.71
C ARG A 172 2.66 -17.42 -5.73
N GLN A 173 2.72 -18.68 -6.18
CA GLN A 173 3.98 -19.42 -6.24
C GLN A 173 4.95 -18.76 -7.21
N LEU A 174 4.48 -18.39 -8.39
CA LEU A 174 5.31 -17.67 -9.37
C LEU A 174 5.81 -16.34 -8.83
N LEU A 175 5.02 -15.65 -7.99
CA LEU A 175 5.46 -14.43 -7.33
C LEU A 175 6.58 -14.71 -6.32
N ILE A 176 6.44 -15.76 -5.49
CA ILE A 176 7.49 -16.20 -4.54
C ILE A 176 8.77 -16.53 -5.31
N ASP A 177 8.67 -17.35 -6.35
CA ASP A 177 9.81 -17.73 -7.20
C ASP A 177 10.49 -16.50 -7.82
N THR A 178 9.68 -15.49 -8.16
CA THR A 178 10.21 -14.23 -8.67
C THR A 178 11.03 -13.50 -7.60
N TYR A 179 10.54 -13.42 -6.37
CA TYR A 179 11.32 -12.84 -5.26
C TYR A 179 12.61 -13.62 -5.01
N ASP A 180 12.54 -14.96 -5.03
CA ASP A 180 13.68 -15.84 -4.78
C ASP A 180 14.78 -15.73 -5.86
N ASN A 181 14.41 -15.33 -7.08
CA ASN A 181 15.33 -15.18 -8.20
C ASN A 181 15.98 -13.79 -8.28
N HIS A 182 15.63 -12.87 -7.38
CA HIS A 182 16.19 -11.52 -7.32
C HIS A 182 16.94 -11.31 -6.01
N ASN A 183 17.88 -10.39 -6.00
CA ASN A 183 18.72 -10.13 -4.83
C ASN A 183 18.61 -8.72 -4.26
N ILE A 184 17.96 -7.79 -4.95
CA ILE A 184 17.71 -6.43 -4.46
C ILE A 184 16.26 -6.05 -4.73
N LEU A 185 15.50 -5.78 -3.66
CA LEU A 185 14.14 -5.27 -3.73
C LEU A 185 14.12 -3.75 -3.71
N ILE A 186 13.42 -3.13 -4.66
CA ILE A 186 13.19 -1.68 -4.73
C ILE A 186 11.75 -1.40 -4.33
N LEU A 187 11.56 -0.53 -3.34
CA LEU A 187 10.28 -0.15 -2.75
C LEU A 187 9.84 1.25 -3.15
#